data_df35fa6c3a12dd5c4bbc5ebe61b9075c
#
_entry.id   df35fa6c3a12dd5c4bbc5ebe61b9075c
#
_cell.length_a   1.000
_cell.length_b   1.000
_cell.length_c   1.000
_cell.angle_alpha   90.00
_cell.angle_beta   90.00
_cell.angle_gamma   90.00
#
_symmetry.space_group_name_H-M   'P 1'
#
loop_
_entity.id
_entity.type
_entity.pdbx_description
1 polymer ?
#
loop_
_entity_poly.entity_id
_entity_poly.type
_entity_poly.pdbx_seq_one_letter_code
_entity_poly.pdbx_strand_id
1 'polypeptide(L)'
;MDSTTGIFFWGFLIVYGIVMFLLSPKTVSLGGFFKGEDKLGRAANPWMITASIFIAWIFAKSVTNAANMGANFGIVGGIGYAMYWLCIPLTGWALYRLRRKFKATGMISFLTEHYGIAAVFCFSAAILVRLFNEVWSNTSVVGAYYGASGSAPFIIAALLFTAITVGYCCWGGMRGSIITDVAQAILFAVLLVAVLAWVVPQHSLADFATSGTWTLGGGVDFIIGAGLQCLSYGFHDAVLTDRGFICEEKKMLKSFTVAGLLGFVAIVLFSLIGVHAYLDGMSIAGSSAPVVVAQSLGIMAFFMMAVIMIATAGSTLDSTFSSLAKLTARDLPGILGHTPKMNPRIIGIIFMIVFGIVGNLPMIMGADIITATTISGTMIMGLGPIFLLHGVVKPTKVGFQLAFWVGMVLGIVDTVAPAALGFMDIGGGSYANFLGVNLWGAVACWAAYLIPGLVAQAAEKRAGIEPTWKGLSREDLARLDADAKRREQQGLDLDPEDLATTGA
;
A
#
# COMPACT_ATOMS: atom_id res chain seq x y z
N MET A 1 29.18 2.71 -15.01
CA MET A 1 28.97 1.52 -15.89
C MET A 1 29.81 1.68 -17.13
N ASP A 2 30.45 0.61 -17.62
CA ASP A 2 31.04 0.62 -18.94
C ASP A 2 29.94 0.73 -20.02
N SER A 3 30.36 1.05 -21.27
CA SER A 3 29.41 1.29 -22.37
C SER A 3 28.52 0.08 -22.67
N THR A 4 29.05 -1.14 -22.56
CA THR A 4 28.32 -2.38 -22.84
C THR A 4 27.26 -2.65 -21.78
N THR A 5 27.62 -2.57 -20.51
CA THR A 5 26.68 -2.70 -19.38
C THR A 5 25.57 -1.65 -19.46
N GLY A 6 25.92 -0.42 -19.80
CA GLY A 6 24.94 0.66 -19.98
C GLY A 6 23.90 0.31 -21.05
N ILE A 7 24.31 -0.24 -22.21
CA ILE A 7 23.41 -0.63 -23.27
C ILE A 7 22.39 -1.70 -22.78
N PHE A 8 22.84 -2.67 -21.97
CA PHE A 8 21.93 -3.69 -21.42
C PHE A 8 20.88 -3.09 -20.46
N PHE A 9 21.29 -2.21 -19.57
CA PHE A 9 20.36 -1.60 -18.61
C PHE A 9 19.34 -0.68 -19.29
N TRP A 10 19.79 0.21 -20.17
CA TRP A 10 18.90 1.12 -20.90
C TRP A 10 18.01 0.34 -21.89
N GLY A 11 18.58 -0.67 -22.58
CA GLY A 11 17.85 -1.55 -23.48
C GLY A 11 16.76 -2.31 -22.75
N PHE A 12 17.04 -2.84 -21.55
CA PHE A 12 16.04 -3.52 -20.72
C PHE A 12 14.89 -2.58 -20.33
N LEU A 13 15.18 -1.34 -19.90
CA LEU A 13 14.14 -0.40 -19.53
C LEU A 13 13.17 -0.11 -20.69
N ILE A 14 13.69 0.02 -21.90
CA ILE A 14 12.89 0.21 -23.12
C ILE A 14 12.06 -1.05 -23.43
N VAL A 15 12.69 -2.24 -23.39
CA VAL A 15 12.01 -3.52 -23.65
C VAL A 15 10.92 -3.75 -22.61
N TYR A 16 11.20 -3.51 -21.33
CA TYR A 16 10.20 -3.56 -20.25
C TYR A 16 9.00 -2.67 -20.58
N GLY A 17 9.25 -1.42 -20.98
CA GLY A 17 8.20 -0.49 -21.36
C GLY A 17 7.34 -1.01 -22.52
N ILE A 18 7.97 -1.54 -23.58
CA ILE A 18 7.27 -2.12 -24.73
C ILE A 18 6.41 -3.31 -24.29
N VAL A 19 6.95 -4.22 -23.47
CA VAL A 19 6.23 -5.39 -22.97
C VAL A 19 5.03 -4.98 -22.13
N MET A 20 5.19 -4.03 -21.19
CA MET A 20 4.09 -3.54 -20.37
C MET A 20 3.00 -2.87 -21.22
N PHE A 21 3.38 -2.12 -22.25
CA PHE A 21 2.43 -1.51 -23.17
C PHE A 21 1.65 -2.54 -23.99
N LEU A 22 2.31 -3.61 -24.43
CA LEU A 22 1.68 -4.71 -25.17
C LEU A 22 0.74 -5.54 -24.29
N LEU A 23 1.09 -5.75 -23.01
CA LEU A 23 0.27 -6.46 -22.04
C LEU A 23 -0.94 -5.63 -21.59
N SER A 24 -0.81 -4.31 -21.55
CA SER A 24 -1.87 -3.41 -21.12
C SER A 24 -2.94 -3.27 -22.20
N PRO A 25 -4.17 -3.79 -22.01
CA PRO A 25 -5.21 -3.71 -23.04
C PRO A 25 -5.71 -2.26 -23.19
N LYS A 26 -6.01 -1.86 -24.42
CA LYS A 26 -6.70 -0.58 -24.66
C LYS A 26 -8.07 -0.61 -24.00
N THR A 27 -8.27 0.22 -22.99
CA THR A 27 -9.51 0.27 -22.22
C THR A 27 -10.25 1.55 -22.51
N VAL A 28 -11.43 1.44 -23.14
CA VAL A 28 -12.29 2.57 -23.53
C VAL A 28 -13.44 2.76 -22.54
N SER A 29 -13.96 1.66 -21.98
CA SER A 29 -15.07 1.70 -21.03
C SER A 29 -14.65 2.31 -19.68
N LEU A 30 -15.56 3.04 -19.04
CA LEU A 30 -15.33 3.59 -17.70
C LEU A 30 -15.20 2.50 -16.65
N GLY A 31 -15.93 1.38 -16.78
CA GLY A 31 -15.81 0.21 -15.90
C GLY A 31 -14.42 -0.42 -15.98
N GLY A 32 -13.91 -0.67 -17.19
CA GLY A 32 -12.56 -1.20 -17.36
C GLY A 32 -11.48 -0.23 -16.85
N PHE A 33 -11.62 1.07 -17.12
CA PHE A 33 -10.61 2.08 -16.78
C PHE A 33 -10.54 2.34 -15.26
N PHE A 34 -11.68 2.35 -14.54
CA PHE A 34 -11.73 2.70 -13.12
C PHE A 34 -12.01 1.52 -12.18
N LYS A 35 -12.60 0.41 -12.66
CA LYS A 35 -12.96 -0.77 -11.85
C LYS A 35 -12.25 -2.05 -12.28
N GLY A 36 -11.46 -2.02 -13.37
CA GLY A 36 -10.74 -3.18 -13.87
C GLY A 36 -11.61 -4.23 -14.55
N GLU A 37 -12.84 -3.90 -14.94
CA GLU A 37 -13.78 -4.77 -15.64
C GLU A 37 -13.25 -5.19 -17.03
N ASP A 38 -13.61 -6.39 -17.48
CA ASP A 38 -13.29 -6.85 -18.83
C ASP A 38 -14.24 -6.22 -19.89
N LYS A 39 -14.10 -6.61 -21.15
CA LYS A 39 -14.94 -6.09 -22.25
C LYS A 39 -16.42 -6.47 -22.12
N LEU A 40 -16.74 -7.47 -21.29
CA LEU A 40 -18.09 -7.95 -21.01
C LEU A 40 -18.65 -7.39 -19.69
N GLY A 41 -17.96 -6.45 -19.05
CA GLY A 41 -18.35 -5.87 -17.76
C GLY A 41 -18.06 -6.76 -16.55
N ARG A 42 -17.32 -7.87 -16.73
CA ARG A 42 -17.05 -8.81 -15.63
C ARG A 42 -15.85 -8.34 -14.80
N ALA A 43 -15.94 -8.53 -13.49
CA ALA A 43 -14.85 -8.26 -12.56
C ALA A 43 -13.61 -9.12 -12.86
N ALA A 44 -12.44 -8.62 -12.45
CA ALA A 44 -11.20 -9.38 -12.56
C ALA A 44 -11.26 -10.68 -11.74
N ASN A 45 -10.61 -11.74 -12.25
CA ASN A 45 -10.53 -13.02 -11.56
C ASN A 45 -9.85 -12.85 -10.18
N PRO A 46 -10.32 -13.52 -9.11
CA PRO A 46 -9.75 -13.43 -7.78
C PRO A 46 -8.24 -13.70 -7.71
N TRP A 47 -7.71 -14.59 -8.55
CA TRP A 47 -6.26 -14.82 -8.63
C TRP A 47 -5.49 -13.63 -9.17
N MET A 48 -6.03 -12.95 -10.18
CA MET A 48 -5.44 -11.72 -10.70
C MET A 48 -5.47 -10.62 -9.63
N ILE A 49 -6.56 -10.52 -8.87
CA ILE A 49 -6.67 -9.57 -7.76
C ILE A 49 -5.67 -9.91 -6.66
N THR A 50 -5.49 -11.20 -6.32
CA THR A 50 -4.50 -11.63 -5.33
C THR A 50 -3.09 -11.27 -5.78
N ALA A 51 -2.73 -11.58 -7.04
CA ALA A 51 -1.43 -11.23 -7.61
C ALA A 51 -1.22 -9.71 -7.65
N SER A 52 -2.26 -8.96 -8.03
CA SER A 52 -2.22 -7.51 -8.08
C SER A 52 -2.03 -6.89 -6.68
N ILE A 53 -2.78 -7.32 -5.65
CA ILE A 53 -2.58 -6.87 -4.27
C ILE A 53 -1.17 -7.22 -3.79
N PHE A 54 -0.71 -8.45 -4.05
CA PHE A 54 0.61 -8.92 -3.65
C PHE A 54 1.72 -8.02 -4.20
N ILE A 55 1.81 -7.91 -5.53
CA ILE A 55 2.95 -7.22 -6.16
C ILE A 55 2.85 -5.69 -6.05
N ALA A 56 1.64 -5.11 -6.10
CA ALA A 56 1.45 -3.68 -5.93
C ALA A 56 1.88 -3.18 -4.54
N TRP A 57 1.94 -4.10 -3.55
CA TRP A 57 2.46 -3.82 -2.20
C TRP A 57 3.93 -4.25 -2.01
N ILE A 58 4.53 -4.97 -2.94
CA ILE A 58 5.98 -5.21 -2.97
C ILE A 58 6.65 -3.98 -3.63
N PHE A 59 6.65 -2.87 -2.92
CA PHE A 59 7.26 -1.62 -3.39
C PHE A 59 8.77 -1.76 -3.55
N ALA A 60 9.38 -1.17 -4.58
CA ALA A 60 10.83 -1.18 -4.73
C ALA A 60 11.53 -0.56 -3.51
N LYS A 61 10.99 0.56 -2.97
CA LYS A 61 11.45 1.14 -1.71
C LYS A 61 11.35 0.17 -0.54
N SER A 62 10.30 -0.65 -0.49
CA SER A 62 10.07 -1.55 0.65
C SER A 62 10.99 -2.75 0.64
N VAL A 63 11.24 -3.36 -0.52
CA VAL A 63 12.23 -4.43 -0.61
C VAL A 63 13.64 -3.91 -0.32
N THR A 64 13.95 -2.67 -0.74
CA THR A 64 15.21 -1.99 -0.38
C THR A 64 15.31 -1.81 1.13
N ASN A 65 14.26 -1.28 1.78
CA ASN A 65 14.25 -1.07 3.22
C ASN A 65 14.31 -2.40 4.01
N ALA A 66 13.61 -3.45 3.54
CA ALA A 66 13.67 -4.78 4.16
C ALA A 66 15.10 -5.33 4.17
N ALA A 67 15.81 -5.20 3.03
CA ALA A 67 17.21 -5.62 2.97
C ALA A 67 18.12 -4.71 3.81
N ASN A 68 17.89 -3.39 3.84
CA ASN A 68 18.66 -2.48 4.71
C ASN A 68 18.46 -2.82 6.20
N MET A 69 17.22 -3.14 6.61
CA MET A 69 16.92 -3.61 7.97
C MET A 69 17.60 -4.95 8.26
N GLY A 70 17.62 -5.86 7.28
CA GLY A 70 18.39 -7.11 7.37
C GLY A 70 19.90 -6.87 7.54
N ALA A 71 20.46 -5.90 6.84
CA ALA A 71 21.88 -5.53 6.94
C ALA A 71 22.24 -4.87 8.28
N ASN A 72 21.30 -4.16 8.90
CA ASN A 72 21.55 -3.46 10.16
C ASN A 72 21.25 -4.32 11.41
N PHE A 73 20.26 -5.20 11.35
CA PHE A 73 19.71 -5.92 12.52
C PHE A 73 19.58 -7.43 12.30
N GLY A 74 20.18 -7.98 11.25
CA GLY A 74 20.02 -9.39 10.90
C GLY A 74 18.55 -9.75 10.58
N ILE A 75 18.18 -11.01 10.85
CA ILE A 75 16.81 -11.51 10.57
C ILE A 75 15.72 -10.75 11.35
N VAL A 76 16.07 -10.23 12.55
CA VAL A 76 15.15 -9.45 13.38
C VAL A 76 14.66 -8.20 12.63
N GLY A 77 15.57 -7.48 11.97
CA GLY A 77 15.23 -6.32 11.16
C GLY A 77 14.36 -6.69 9.94
N GLY A 78 14.69 -7.80 9.27
CA GLY A 78 13.91 -8.32 8.14
C GLY A 78 12.46 -8.66 8.53
N ILE A 79 12.28 -9.40 9.62
CA ILE A 79 10.97 -9.72 10.18
C ILE A 79 10.24 -8.43 10.59
N GLY A 80 10.96 -7.50 11.22
CA GLY A 80 10.42 -6.21 11.62
C GLY A 80 9.80 -5.45 10.46
N TYR A 81 10.50 -5.37 9.35
CA TYR A 81 9.96 -4.68 8.18
C TYR A 81 8.80 -5.45 7.52
N ALA A 82 8.85 -6.79 7.53
CA ALA A 82 7.77 -7.63 7.00
C ALA A 82 6.44 -7.48 7.76
N MET A 83 6.47 -7.01 9.03
CA MET A 83 5.24 -6.77 9.82
C MET A 83 4.23 -5.89 9.07
N TYR A 84 4.66 -4.94 8.25
CA TYR A 84 3.76 -4.08 7.49
C TYR A 84 2.78 -4.86 6.58
N TRP A 85 3.16 -6.04 6.07
CA TRP A 85 2.28 -6.85 5.22
C TRP A 85 1.10 -7.46 5.99
N LEU A 86 1.17 -7.53 7.33
CA LEU A 86 0.05 -7.99 8.15
C LEU A 86 -1.11 -6.98 8.18
N CYS A 87 -0.89 -5.72 7.77
CA CYS A 87 -1.99 -4.76 7.60
C CYS A 87 -2.93 -5.16 6.45
N ILE A 88 -2.47 -5.92 5.44
CA ILE A 88 -3.30 -6.33 4.30
C ILE A 88 -4.45 -7.24 4.72
N PRO A 89 -4.22 -8.38 5.42
CA PRO A 89 -5.31 -9.20 5.96
C PRO A 89 -6.24 -8.42 6.89
N LEU A 90 -5.68 -7.55 7.73
CA LEU A 90 -6.47 -6.72 8.65
C LEU A 90 -7.38 -5.75 7.90
N THR A 91 -6.86 -5.07 6.89
CA THR A 91 -7.64 -4.19 6.01
C THR A 91 -8.71 -4.99 5.26
N GLY A 92 -8.36 -6.15 4.71
CA GLY A 92 -9.31 -7.05 4.06
C GLY A 92 -10.46 -7.45 4.98
N TRP A 93 -10.16 -7.81 6.24
CA TRP A 93 -11.18 -8.11 7.24
C TRP A 93 -12.07 -6.90 7.56
N ALA A 94 -11.48 -5.72 7.73
CA ALA A 94 -12.24 -4.50 7.98
C ALA A 94 -13.16 -4.16 6.80
N LEU A 95 -12.65 -4.19 5.56
CA LEU A 95 -13.44 -3.96 4.35
C LEU A 95 -14.56 -5.00 4.18
N TYR A 96 -14.27 -6.29 4.46
CA TYR A 96 -15.28 -7.33 4.46
C TYR A 96 -16.43 -7.01 5.43
N ARG A 97 -16.08 -6.54 6.64
CA ARG A 97 -17.06 -6.12 7.65
C ARG A 97 -17.86 -4.89 7.20
N LEU A 98 -17.18 -3.88 6.63
CA LEU A 98 -17.83 -2.67 6.14
C LEU A 98 -18.81 -2.97 5.00
N ARG A 99 -18.43 -3.79 4.04
CA ARG A 99 -19.26 -4.18 2.91
C ARG A 99 -20.46 -5.01 3.36
N ARG A 100 -20.22 -6.06 4.17
CA ARG A 100 -21.28 -6.97 4.62
C ARG A 100 -22.26 -6.34 5.63
N LYS A 101 -21.71 -5.65 6.64
CA LYS A 101 -22.50 -5.17 7.78
C LYS A 101 -23.09 -3.78 7.56
N PHE A 102 -22.38 -2.94 6.82
CA PHE A 102 -22.75 -1.55 6.56
C PHE A 102 -23.04 -1.27 5.09
N LYS A 103 -23.05 -2.29 4.22
CA LYS A 103 -23.33 -2.19 2.79
C LYS A 103 -22.46 -1.14 2.06
N ALA A 104 -21.22 -0.96 2.52
CA ALA A 104 -20.29 -0.01 1.91
C ALA A 104 -19.97 -0.40 0.47
N THR A 105 -20.11 0.56 -0.45
CA THR A 105 -19.82 0.40 -1.89
C THR A 105 -18.48 1.01 -2.29
N GLY A 106 -17.83 1.75 -1.38
CA GLY A 106 -16.51 2.37 -1.53
C GLY A 106 -16.10 3.07 -0.23
N MET A 107 -14.81 3.35 -0.08
CA MET A 107 -14.32 4.04 1.13
C MET A 107 -14.85 5.47 1.24
N ILE A 108 -14.85 6.16 0.12
CA ILE A 108 -15.25 7.58 0.06
C ILE A 108 -16.76 7.74 0.30
N SER A 109 -17.61 6.90 -0.31
CA SER A 109 -19.06 6.90 -0.07
C SER A 109 -19.38 6.54 1.38
N PHE A 110 -18.70 5.53 1.93
CA PHE A 110 -18.84 5.14 3.33
C PHE A 110 -18.51 6.29 4.31
N LEU A 111 -17.42 7.00 4.06
CA LEU A 111 -17.03 8.15 4.90
C LEU A 111 -18.02 9.31 4.78
N THR A 112 -18.53 9.56 3.57
CA THR A 112 -19.55 10.59 3.34
C THR A 112 -20.79 10.33 4.19
N GLU A 113 -21.29 9.09 4.13
CA GLU A 113 -22.52 8.69 4.82
C GLU A 113 -22.40 8.74 6.33
N HIS A 114 -21.29 8.24 6.89
CA HIS A 114 -21.15 8.07 8.33
C HIS A 114 -20.44 9.22 9.06
N TYR A 115 -19.53 9.93 8.38
CA TYR A 115 -18.69 10.96 8.99
C TYR A 115 -18.78 12.34 8.30
N GLY A 116 -19.42 12.41 7.13
CA GLY A 116 -19.68 13.62 6.39
C GLY A 116 -18.50 14.10 5.52
N ILE A 117 -18.74 15.18 4.79
CA ILE A 117 -17.84 15.68 3.73
C ILE A 117 -16.45 16.10 4.25
N ALA A 118 -16.36 16.65 5.48
CA ALA A 118 -15.09 17.05 6.07
C ALA A 118 -14.15 15.82 6.28
N ALA A 119 -14.71 14.68 6.67
CA ALA A 119 -13.95 13.45 6.80
C ALA A 119 -13.40 12.96 5.45
N VAL A 120 -14.19 13.12 4.39
CA VAL A 120 -13.77 12.77 3.03
C VAL A 120 -12.59 13.63 2.57
N PHE A 121 -12.62 14.94 2.80
CA PHE A 121 -11.51 15.80 2.43
C PHE A 121 -10.23 15.45 3.19
N CYS A 122 -10.31 15.22 4.51
CA CYS A 122 -9.17 14.79 5.32
C CYS A 122 -8.60 13.47 4.81
N PHE A 123 -9.45 12.48 4.58
CA PHE A 123 -9.04 11.16 4.10
C PHE A 123 -8.45 11.22 2.68
N SER A 124 -9.07 11.98 1.77
CA SER A 124 -8.57 12.15 0.40
C SER A 124 -7.24 12.87 0.35
N ALA A 125 -7.02 13.86 1.22
CA ALA A 125 -5.72 14.51 1.36
C ALA A 125 -4.64 13.53 1.82
N ALA A 126 -4.93 12.67 2.80
CA ALA A 126 -4.00 11.62 3.25
C ALA A 126 -3.68 10.63 2.12
N ILE A 127 -4.69 10.22 1.31
CA ILE A 127 -4.48 9.37 0.13
C ILE A 127 -3.58 10.09 -0.89
N LEU A 128 -3.83 11.36 -1.21
CA LEU A 128 -3.02 12.10 -2.20
C LEU A 128 -1.56 12.22 -1.75
N VAL A 129 -1.30 12.48 -0.47
CA VAL A 129 0.07 12.49 0.09
C VAL A 129 0.71 11.11 -0.05
N ARG A 130 -0.04 10.04 0.23
CA ARG A 130 0.43 8.67 0.06
C ARG A 130 0.81 8.38 -1.39
N LEU A 131 -0.10 8.62 -2.34
CA LEU A 131 0.14 8.39 -3.76
C LEU A 131 1.32 9.22 -4.28
N PHE A 132 1.47 10.46 -3.81
CA PHE A 132 2.61 11.32 -4.12
C PHE A 132 3.94 10.70 -3.65
N ASN A 133 3.98 10.21 -2.41
CA ASN A 133 5.15 9.55 -1.84
C ASN A 133 5.53 8.27 -2.60
N GLU A 134 4.56 7.53 -3.15
CA GLU A 134 4.84 6.33 -3.94
C GLU A 134 5.55 6.66 -5.25
N VAL A 135 5.26 7.79 -5.88
CA VAL A 135 5.93 8.15 -7.14
C VAL A 135 7.42 8.33 -6.91
N TRP A 136 7.84 9.34 -6.15
CA TRP A 136 9.25 9.68 -6.05
C TRP A 136 10.10 8.62 -5.33
N SER A 137 9.55 7.97 -4.32
CA SER A 137 10.32 6.99 -3.54
C SER A 137 10.63 5.71 -4.32
N ASN A 138 9.73 5.25 -5.19
CA ASN A 138 9.99 4.09 -6.05
C ASN A 138 10.85 4.43 -7.27
N THR A 139 10.65 5.59 -7.88
CA THR A 139 11.47 6.05 -9.00
C THR A 139 12.92 6.33 -8.58
N SER A 140 13.14 6.82 -7.35
CA SER A 140 14.49 6.96 -6.77
C SER A 140 15.23 5.62 -6.70
N VAL A 141 14.52 4.54 -6.30
CA VAL A 141 15.14 3.19 -6.27
C VAL A 141 15.53 2.74 -7.66
N VAL A 142 14.66 2.94 -8.66
CA VAL A 142 15.00 2.60 -10.06
C VAL A 142 16.21 3.41 -10.52
N GLY A 143 16.22 4.73 -10.30
CA GLY A 143 17.32 5.62 -10.66
C GLY A 143 18.67 5.17 -10.10
N ALA A 144 18.70 4.64 -8.86
CA ALA A 144 19.92 4.21 -8.18
C ALA A 144 20.68 3.06 -8.90
N TYR A 145 20.01 2.32 -9.78
CA TYR A 145 20.65 1.29 -10.61
C TYR A 145 21.26 1.84 -11.90
N TYR A 146 20.99 3.09 -12.24
CA TYR A 146 21.50 3.75 -13.44
C TYR A 146 22.61 4.77 -13.14
N GLY A 147 22.64 5.31 -11.93
CA GLY A 147 23.66 6.27 -11.53
C GLY A 147 23.59 6.65 -10.04
N ALA A 148 24.57 7.38 -9.59
CA ALA A 148 24.58 7.95 -8.25
C ALA A 148 23.40 8.90 -8.07
N SER A 149 22.87 9.00 -6.85
CA SER A 149 21.75 9.88 -6.52
C SER A 149 22.02 11.31 -7.00
N GLY A 150 21.02 11.91 -7.67
CA GLY A 150 21.11 13.26 -8.24
C GLY A 150 21.91 13.38 -9.55
N SER A 151 22.57 12.31 -10.03
CA SER A 151 23.27 12.32 -11.31
C SER A 151 22.29 12.32 -12.50
N ALA A 152 22.75 12.80 -13.66
CA ALA A 152 21.94 12.81 -14.88
C ALA A 152 21.40 11.41 -15.26
N PRO A 153 22.19 10.31 -15.25
CA PRO A 153 21.65 8.98 -15.52
C PRO A 153 20.57 8.52 -14.52
N PHE A 154 20.74 8.83 -13.23
CA PHE A 154 19.74 8.57 -12.19
C PHE A 154 18.41 9.27 -12.50
N ILE A 155 18.47 10.59 -12.76
CA ILE A 155 17.26 11.40 -13.03
C ILE A 155 16.59 10.96 -14.33
N ILE A 156 17.37 10.76 -15.40
CA ILE A 156 16.84 10.35 -16.71
C ILE A 156 16.15 8.98 -16.60
N ALA A 157 16.76 8.01 -15.91
CA ALA A 157 16.16 6.67 -15.73
C ALA A 157 14.84 6.74 -14.95
N ALA A 158 14.80 7.48 -13.86
CA ALA A 158 13.60 7.67 -13.05
C ALA A 158 12.46 8.34 -13.82
N LEU A 159 12.76 9.41 -14.57
CA LEU A 159 11.78 10.12 -15.38
C LEU A 159 11.30 9.30 -16.59
N LEU A 160 12.20 8.60 -17.28
CA LEU A 160 11.85 7.71 -18.39
C LEU A 160 10.96 6.56 -17.90
N PHE A 161 11.32 5.93 -16.78
CA PHE A 161 10.50 4.90 -16.15
C PHE A 161 9.11 5.42 -15.77
N THR A 162 9.02 6.62 -15.19
CA THR A 162 7.73 7.28 -14.90
C THR A 162 6.91 7.49 -16.17
N ALA A 163 7.54 8.02 -17.23
CA ALA A 163 6.86 8.29 -18.50
C ALA A 163 6.31 7.00 -19.15
N ILE A 164 7.09 5.93 -19.12
CA ILE A 164 6.68 4.59 -19.58
C ILE A 164 5.45 4.14 -18.80
N THR A 165 5.52 4.20 -17.46
CA THR A 165 4.44 3.73 -16.58
C THR A 165 3.16 4.54 -16.77
N VAL A 166 3.25 5.87 -16.76
CA VAL A 166 2.10 6.76 -17.06
C VAL A 166 1.52 6.44 -18.43
N GLY A 167 2.38 6.21 -19.44
CA GLY A 167 1.96 5.91 -20.80
C GLY A 167 1.03 4.70 -20.90
N TYR A 168 1.44 3.54 -20.36
CA TYR A 168 0.58 2.35 -20.42
C TYR A 168 -0.61 2.41 -19.46
N CYS A 169 -0.52 3.18 -18.34
CA CYS A 169 -1.66 3.44 -17.47
C CYS A 169 -2.74 4.29 -18.14
N CYS A 170 -2.36 5.33 -18.90
CA CYS A 170 -3.29 6.14 -19.70
C CYS A 170 -4.01 5.29 -20.76
N TRP A 171 -3.36 4.24 -21.24
CA TRP A 171 -3.91 3.29 -22.20
C TRP A 171 -4.88 2.30 -21.58
N GLY A 172 -4.48 1.65 -20.48
CA GLY A 172 -5.16 0.50 -19.87
C GLY A 172 -5.97 0.80 -18.60
N GLY A 173 -5.69 1.87 -17.88
CA GLY A 173 -6.30 2.17 -16.58
C GLY A 173 -6.14 1.03 -15.58
N MET A 174 -7.10 0.85 -14.67
CA MET A 174 -7.10 -0.20 -13.66
C MET A 174 -7.05 -1.62 -14.27
N ARG A 175 -7.69 -1.83 -15.43
CA ARG A 175 -7.65 -3.13 -16.11
C ARG A 175 -6.23 -3.46 -16.60
N GLY A 176 -5.55 -2.46 -17.14
CA GLY A 176 -4.14 -2.59 -17.55
C GLY A 176 -3.24 -2.91 -16.37
N SER A 177 -3.36 -2.14 -15.28
CA SER A 177 -2.60 -2.35 -14.05
C SER A 177 -2.76 -3.77 -13.50
N ILE A 178 -3.99 -4.30 -13.34
CA ILE A 178 -4.21 -5.66 -12.86
C ILE A 178 -3.55 -6.72 -13.75
N ILE A 179 -3.49 -6.52 -15.07
CA ILE A 179 -2.88 -7.49 -15.99
C ILE A 179 -1.34 -7.40 -15.93
N THR A 180 -0.78 -6.19 -15.93
CA THR A 180 0.67 -5.98 -15.81
C THR A 180 1.19 -6.45 -14.46
N ASP A 181 0.41 -6.28 -13.37
CA ASP A 181 0.70 -6.79 -12.03
C ASP A 181 0.95 -8.31 -12.03
N VAL A 182 0.16 -9.09 -12.75
CA VAL A 182 0.35 -10.55 -12.84
C VAL A 182 1.73 -10.88 -13.44
N ALA A 183 2.11 -10.22 -14.53
CA ALA A 183 3.40 -10.43 -15.15
C ALA A 183 4.57 -10.01 -14.26
N GLN A 184 4.42 -8.87 -13.58
CA GLN A 184 5.42 -8.33 -12.64
C GLN A 184 5.55 -9.21 -11.39
N ALA A 185 4.45 -9.80 -10.88
CA ALA A 185 4.48 -10.75 -9.77
C ALA A 185 5.25 -12.02 -10.12
N ILE A 186 5.04 -12.56 -11.31
CA ILE A 186 5.79 -13.75 -11.80
C ILE A 186 7.27 -13.39 -11.94
N LEU A 187 7.57 -12.27 -12.57
CA LEU A 187 8.95 -11.82 -12.78
C LEU A 187 9.67 -11.62 -11.44
N PHE A 188 9.03 -10.94 -10.48
CA PHE A 188 9.56 -10.78 -9.13
C PHE A 188 9.84 -12.11 -8.44
N ALA A 189 8.87 -13.04 -8.44
CA ALA A 189 9.02 -14.32 -7.77
C ALA A 189 10.16 -15.16 -8.35
N VAL A 190 10.25 -15.24 -9.68
CA VAL A 190 11.31 -15.99 -10.37
C VAL A 190 12.69 -15.39 -10.06
N LEU A 191 12.82 -14.08 -10.14
CA LEU A 191 14.12 -13.42 -9.92
C LEU A 191 14.51 -13.41 -8.44
N LEU A 192 13.54 -13.30 -7.50
CA LEU A 192 13.83 -13.44 -6.09
C LEU A 192 14.43 -14.81 -5.79
N VAL A 193 13.83 -15.88 -6.30
CA VAL A 193 14.38 -17.24 -6.15
C VAL A 193 15.77 -17.35 -6.76
N ALA A 194 16.00 -16.79 -7.96
CA ALA A 194 17.30 -16.80 -8.61
C ALA A 194 18.39 -16.08 -7.80
N VAL A 195 18.08 -14.88 -7.26
CA VAL A 195 19.04 -14.14 -6.43
C VAL A 195 19.30 -14.86 -5.11
N LEU A 196 18.26 -15.41 -4.48
CA LEU A 196 18.42 -16.18 -3.23
C LEU A 196 19.23 -17.47 -3.45
N ALA A 197 19.14 -18.09 -4.60
CA ALA A 197 19.97 -19.25 -4.95
C ALA A 197 21.48 -18.93 -5.00
N TRP A 198 21.86 -17.65 -5.13
CA TRP A 198 23.26 -17.22 -5.02
C TRP A 198 23.62 -16.76 -3.61
N VAL A 199 22.69 -16.12 -2.90
CA VAL A 199 22.92 -15.54 -1.57
C VAL A 199 22.88 -16.61 -0.48
N VAL A 200 21.84 -17.45 -0.45
CA VAL A 200 21.60 -18.39 0.66
C VAL A 200 22.70 -19.45 0.82
N PRO A 201 23.31 -20.02 -0.26
CA PRO A 201 24.39 -21.01 -0.09
C PRO A 201 25.70 -20.43 0.47
N GLN A 202 25.83 -19.11 0.60
CA GLN A 202 27.05 -18.46 1.14
C GLN A 202 27.23 -18.67 2.64
N HIS A 203 26.13 -18.92 3.37
CA HIS A 203 26.11 -19.16 4.81
C HIS A 203 25.21 -20.33 5.15
N SER A 204 25.28 -20.85 6.38
CA SER A 204 24.32 -21.86 6.83
C SER A 204 22.95 -21.24 7.08
N LEU A 205 21.88 -22.03 6.96
CA LEU A 205 20.53 -21.57 7.31
C LEU A 205 20.43 -21.16 8.79
N ALA A 206 21.26 -21.78 9.65
CA ALA A 206 21.35 -21.43 11.06
C ALA A 206 21.90 -20.01 11.24
N ASP A 207 22.94 -19.62 10.49
CA ASP A 207 23.52 -18.28 10.55
C ASP A 207 22.49 -17.22 10.19
N PHE A 208 21.71 -17.44 9.12
CA PHE A 208 20.60 -16.56 8.77
C PHE A 208 19.56 -16.47 9.89
N ALA A 209 19.11 -17.60 10.42
CA ALA A 209 18.04 -17.67 11.42
C ALA A 209 18.44 -17.11 12.80
N THR A 210 19.73 -17.14 13.14
CA THR A 210 20.26 -16.64 14.42
C THR A 210 20.91 -15.28 14.32
N SER A 211 20.93 -14.66 13.13
CA SER A 211 21.50 -13.33 12.93
C SER A 211 20.72 -12.25 13.67
N GLY A 212 21.45 -11.27 14.23
CA GLY A 212 20.87 -10.18 15.02
C GLY A 212 20.57 -10.56 16.46
N THR A 213 19.94 -9.66 17.19
CA THR A 213 19.62 -9.83 18.61
C THR A 213 18.15 -9.47 18.88
N TRP A 214 17.44 -10.34 19.59
CA TRP A 214 16.03 -10.15 19.96
C TRP A 214 15.89 -9.28 21.21
N THR A 215 16.41 -8.05 21.14
CA THR A 215 16.31 -7.02 22.17
C THR A 215 15.67 -5.77 21.59
N LEU A 216 15.16 -4.87 22.43
CA LEU A 216 14.60 -3.59 21.94
C LEU A 216 15.61 -2.87 21.03
N GLY A 217 16.87 -2.70 21.48
CA GLY A 217 17.91 -2.06 20.65
C GLY A 217 18.38 -2.89 19.46
N GLY A 218 18.01 -4.17 19.38
CA GLY A 218 18.34 -5.08 18.27
C GLY A 218 17.28 -5.12 17.17
N GLY A 219 16.29 -4.21 17.18
CA GLY A 219 15.25 -4.11 16.15
C GLY A 219 13.85 -4.56 16.60
N VAL A 220 13.68 -5.04 17.84
CA VAL A 220 12.34 -5.39 18.38
C VAL A 220 11.50 -4.15 18.59
N ASP A 221 12.10 -2.99 18.90
CA ASP A 221 11.44 -1.68 18.92
C ASP A 221 10.77 -1.37 17.58
N PHE A 222 11.44 -1.63 16.46
CA PHE A 222 10.86 -1.49 15.13
C PHE A 222 9.72 -2.48 14.86
N ILE A 223 9.87 -3.76 15.27
CA ILE A 223 8.81 -4.79 15.13
C ILE A 223 7.52 -4.31 15.78
N ILE A 224 7.59 -3.84 17.02
CA ILE A 224 6.43 -3.41 17.78
C ILE A 224 5.82 -2.14 17.15
N GLY A 225 6.64 -1.14 16.81
CA GLY A 225 6.19 0.09 16.18
C GLY A 225 5.50 -0.15 14.83
N ALA A 226 6.10 -0.99 13.96
CA ALA A 226 5.50 -1.40 12.70
C ALA A 226 4.18 -2.18 12.91
N GLY A 227 4.13 -3.07 13.91
CA GLY A 227 2.92 -3.77 14.29
C GLY A 227 1.79 -2.83 14.74
N LEU A 228 2.10 -1.76 15.47
CA LEU A 228 1.12 -0.74 15.84
C LEU A 228 0.61 0.03 14.61
N GLN A 229 1.51 0.39 13.69
CA GLN A 229 1.11 1.04 12.43
C GLN A 229 0.22 0.14 11.57
N CYS A 230 0.38 -1.19 11.60
CA CYS A 230 -0.47 -2.13 10.86
C CYS A 230 -1.96 -1.96 11.18
N LEU A 231 -2.33 -1.46 12.36
CA LEU A 231 -3.71 -1.21 12.73
C LEU A 231 -4.40 -0.12 11.89
N SER A 232 -3.62 0.69 11.18
CA SER A 232 -4.13 1.83 10.40
C SER A 232 -3.61 1.89 8.97
N TYR A 233 -2.42 1.35 8.72
CA TYR A 233 -1.63 1.63 7.52
C TYR A 233 -2.34 1.28 6.20
N GLY A 234 -3.07 0.17 6.13
CA GLY A 234 -3.74 -0.24 4.89
C GLY A 234 -4.97 0.60 4.52
N PHE A 235 -5.52 1.39 5.44
CA PHE A 235 -6.76 2.13 5.16
C PHE A 235 -6.57 3.38 4.29
N HIS A 236 -5.41 4.03 4.34
CA HIS A 236 -5.11 5.20 3.50
C HIS A 236 -4.50 4.84 2.14
N ASP A 237 -4.28 3.56 1.90
CA ASP A 237 -3.74 3.09 0.64
C ASP A 237 -4.88 2.83 -0.35
N ALA A 238 -5.09 3.78 -1.28
CA ALA A 238 -6.13 3.67 -2.29
C ALA A 238 -5.90 2.47 -3.22
N VAL A 239 -4.64 2.10 -3.49
CA VAL A 239 -4.29 0.92 -4.30
C VAL A 239 -4.87 -0.34 -3.67
N LEU A 240 -4.75 -0.48 -2.36
CA LEU A 240 -5.27 -1.62 -1.61
C LEU A 240 -6.79 -1.52 -1.45
N THR A 241 -7.30 -0.38 -0.98
CA THR A 241 -8.72 -0.22 -0.68
C THR A 241 -9.60 -0.28 -1.92
N ASP A 242 -9.16 0.23 -3.08
CA ASP A 242 -9.90 0.13 -4.34
C ASP A 242 -10.13 -1.32 -4.77
N ARG A 243 -9.10 -2.18 -4.61
CA ARG A 243 -9.21 -3.61 -4.89
C ARG A 243 -10.19 -4.33 -3.95
N GLY A 244 -10.45 -3.75 -2.79
CA GLY A 244 -11.44 -4.22 -1.83
C GLY A 244 -12.88 -4.16 -2.33
N PHE A 245 -13.16 -3.43 -3.42
CA PHE A 245 -14.52 -3.27 -3.98
C PHE A 245 -14.66 -3.79 -5.42
N ILE A 246 -13.66 -4.53 -5.94
CA ILE A 246 -13.69 -5.04 -7.32
C ILE A 246 -14.44 -6.36 -7.44
N CYS A 247 -14.39 -7.23 -6.42
CA CYS A 247 -15.01 -8.55 -6.46
C CYS A 247 -15.88 -8.82 -5.23
N GLU A 248 -16.55 -9.97 -5.23
CA GLU A 248 -17.38 -10.45 -4.11
C GLU A 248 -16.60 -10.45 -2.78
N GLU A 249 -17.27 -10.14 -1.68
CA GLU A 249 -16.67 -9.89 -0.36
C GLU A 249 -15.83 -11.07 0.17
N LYS A 250 -16.34 -12.31 0.03
CA LYS A 250 -15.64 -13.53 0.51
C LYS A 250 -14.38 -13.80 -0.31
N LYS A 251 -14.47 -13.63 -1.64
CA LYS A 251 -13.33 -13.78 -2.56
C LYS A 251 -12.30 -12.69 -2.30
N MET A 252 -12.74 -11.46 -2.08
CA MET A 252 -11.89 -10.35 -1.69
C MET A 252 -11.12 -10.64 -0.39
N LEU A 253 -11.82 -11.05 0.69
CA LEU A 253 -11.18 -11.38 1.96
C LEU A 253 -10.11 -12.46 1.80
N LYS A 254 -10.39 -13.52 1.01
CA LYS A 254 -9.41 -14.56 0.70
C LYS A 254 -8.21 -13.99 -0.05
N SER A 255 -8.44 -13.14 -1.06
CA SER A 255 -7.35 -12.51 -1.84
C SER A 255 -6.45 -11.64 -0.96
N PHE A 256 -7.03 -10.81 -0.07
CA PHE A 256 -6.27 -9.99 0.88
C PHE A 256 -5.45 -10.85 1.85
N THR A 257 -6.06 -11.90 2.40
CA THR A 257 -5.37 -12.79 3.35
C THR A 257 -4.18 -13.48 2.68
N VAL A 258 -4.40 -14.07 1.50
CA VAL A 258 -3.34 -14.79 0.77
C VAL A 258 -2.25 -13.82 0.31
N ALA A 259 -2.62 -12.66 -0.26
CA ALA A 259 -1.65 -11.67 -0.72
C ALA A 259 -0.80 -11.11 0.42
N GLY A 260 -1.41 -10.83 1.57
CA GLY A 260 -0.68 -10.32 2.75
C GLY A 260 0.30 -11.35 3.32
N LEU A 261 -0.10 -12.62 3.45
CA LEU A 261 0.78 -13.68 3.93
C LEU A 261 1.92 -13.97 2.95
N LEU A 262 1.62 -14.05 1.65
CA LEU A 262 2.66 -14.20 0.61
C LEU A 262 3.61 -13.01 0.62
N GLY A 263 3.10 -11.80 0.78
CA GLY A 263 3.91 -10.59 0.87
C GLY A 263 4.81 -10.59 2.09
N PHE A 264 4.31 -10.98 3.27
CA PHE A 264 5.11 -11.13 4.47
C PHE A 264 6.29 -12.08 4.23
N VAL A 265 6.02 -13.28 3.69
CA VAL A 265 7.05 -14.27 3.38
C VAL A 265 8.04 -13.73 2.36
N ALA A 266 7.57 -13.11 1.27
CA ALA A 266 8.43 -12.55 0.23
C ALA A 266 9.38 -11.48 0.76
N ILE A 267 8.91 -10.62 1.68
CA ILE A 267 9.73 -9.58 2.30
C ILE A 267 10.77 -10.16 3.26
N VAL A 268 10.40 -11.15 4.07
CA VAL A 268 11.39 -11.88 4.90
C VAL A 268 12.44 -12.52 4.01
N LEU A 269 12.04 -13.21 2.95
CA LEU A 269 12.98 -13.82 2.00
C LEU A 269 13.88 -12.77 1.33
N PHE A 270 13.32 -11.63 0.90
CA PHE A 270 14.12 -10.57 0.30
C PHE A 270 15.11 -9.95 1.30
N SER A 271 14.72 -9.85 2.59
CA SER A 271 15.61 -9.33 3.64
C SER A 271 16.86 -10.17 3.84
N LEU A 272 16.86 -11.47 3.46
CA LEU A 272 18.04 -12.34 3.53
C LEU A 272 19.22 -11.81 2.70
N ILE A 273 18.94 -11.02 1.65
CA ILE A 273 19.97 -10.30 0.90
C ILE A 273 20.72 -9.33 1.82
N GLY A 274 20.00 -8.61 2.65
CA GLY A 274 20.59 -7.74 3.66
C GLY A 274 21.25 -8.50 4.81
N VAL A 275 20.63 -9.61 5.25
CA VAL A 275 21.23 -10.48 6.29
C VAL A 275 22.58 -11.05 5.82
N HIS A 276 22.70 -11.37 4.53
CA HIS A 276 24.01 -11.73 3.97
C HIS A 276 25.03 -10.60 4.12
N ALA A 277 24.63 -9.35 3.81
CA ALA A 277 25.53 -8.20 4.06
C ALA A 277 25.88 -8.05 5.55
N TYR A 278 24.96 -8.31 6.46
CA TYR A 278 25.19 -8.33 7.91
C TYR A 278 26.24 -9.36 8.31
N LEU A 279 26.10 -10.60 7.82
CA LEU A 279 27.00 -11.73 8.15
C LEU A 279 28.39 -11.51 7.58
N ASP A 280 28.53 -10.91 6.41
CA ASP A 280 29.83 -10.59 5.78
C ASP A 280 30.43 -9.26 6.25
N GLY A 281 29.74 -8.51 7.13
CA GLY A 281 30.23 -7.21 7.60
C GLY A 281 30.30 -6.14 6.49
N MET A 282 29.46 -6.26 5.45
CA MET A 282 29.45 -5.31 4.33
C MET A 282 28.89 -3.95 4.76
N SER A 283 29.60 -2.85 4.47
CA SER A 283 29.07 -1.52 4.70
C SER A 283 28.07 -1.11 3.62
N ILE A 284 26.88 -0.69 4.04
CA ILE A 284 25.85 -0.13 3.15
C ILE A 284 25.82 1.41 3.19
N ALA A 285 26.79 2.05 3.85
CA ALA A 285 26.87 3.50 3.97
C ALA A 285 26.93 4.18 2.58
N GLY A 286 26.05 5.14 2.35
CA GLY A 286 25.96 5.86 1.06
C GLY A 286 25.32 5.09 -0.09
N SER A 287 24.78 3.86 0.19
CA SER A 287 24.09 3.01 -0.79
C SER A 287 22.96 2.23 -0.13
N SER A 288 22.56 1.11 -0.69
CA SER A 288 21.58 0.19 -0.10
C SER A 288 22.05 -1.25 -0.16
N ALA A 289 21.60 -2.08 0.78
CA ALA A 289 21.98 -3.49 0.85
C ALA A 289 21.74 -4.24 -0.48
N PRO A 290 20.60 -4.10 -1.20
CA PRO A 290 20.43 -4.76 -2.47
C PRO A 290 21.46 -4.36 -3.53
N VAL A 291 21.86 -3.09 -3.56
CA VAL A 291 22.87 -2.59 -4.51
C VAL A 291 24.24 -3.14 -4.16
N VAL A 292 24.66 -3.04 -2.89
CA VAL A 292 25.97 -3.49 -2.42
C VAL A 292 26.14 -4.99 -2.63
N VAL A 293 25.18 -5.79 -2.20
CA VAL A 293 25.22 -7.26 -2.34
C VAL A 293 25.19 -7.66 -3.81
N ALA A 294 24.32 -7.05 -4.61
CA ALA A 294 24.26 -7.40 -6.03
C ALA A 294 25.56 -7.04 -6.77
N GLN A 295 26.22 -5.95 -6.43
CA GLN A 295 27.53 -5.59 -6.99
C GLN A 295 28.65 -6.55 -6.56
N SER A 296 28.65 -7.03 -5.31
CA SER A 296 29.63 -8.02 -4.83
C SER A 296 29.50 -9.38 -5.53
N LEU A 297 28.27 -9.75 -5.90
CA LEU A 297 27.96 -10.99 -6.64
C LEU A 297 28.21 -10.87 -8.15
N GLY A 298 28.47 -9.68 -8.65
CA GLY A 298 28.81 -9.40 -10.04
C GLY A 298 27.67 -8.89 -10.90
N ILE A 299 27.99 -8.60 -12.16
CA ILE A 299 27.11 -7.82 -13.06
C ILE A 299 25.76 -8.50 -13.34
N MET A 300 25.70 -9.84 -13.39
CA MET A 300 24.45 -10.55 -13.62
C MET A 300 23.49 -10.43 -12.42
N ALA A 301 24.01 -10.55 -11.20
CA ALA A 301 23.23 -10.33 -9.98
C ALA A 301 22.72 -8.89 -9.90
N PHE A 302 23.60 -7.92 -10.23
CA PHE A 302 23.24 -6.52 -10.26
C PHE A 302 22.15 -6.21 -11.30
N PHE A 303 22.22 -6.83 -12.47
CA PHE A 303 21.18 -6.72 -13.50
C PHE A 303 19.85 -7.35 -13.04
N MET A 304 19.88 -8.57 -12.49
CA MET A 304 18.67 -9.21 -11.97
C MET A 304 18.01 -8.39 -10.84
N MET A 305 18.82 -7.80 -9.96
CA MET A 305 18.34 -6.93 -8.93
C MET A 305 17.66 -5.66 -9.51
N ALA A 306 18.27 -5.03 -10.51
CA ALA A 306 17.66 -3.90 -11.22
C ALA A 306 16.31 -4.28 -11.85
N VAL A 307 16.21 -5.47 -12.44
CA VAL A 307 14.94 -5.98 -13.02
C VAL A 307 13.88 -6.18 -11.94
N ILE A 308 14.25 -6.74 -10.77
CA ILE A 308 13.35 -6.84 -9.61
C ILE A 308 12.82 -5.45 -9.22
N MET A 309 13.71 -4.46 -9.10
CA MET A 309 13.33 -3.11 -8.69
C MET A 309 12.44 -2.42 -9.72
N ILE A 310 12.72 -2.60 -11.00
CA ILE A 310 11.88 -2.06 -12.08
C ILE A 310 10.49 -2.71 -12.08
N ALA A 311 10.41 -4.05 -11.90
CA ALA A 311 9.14 -4.76 -11.86
C ALA A 311 8.29 -4.34 -10.67
N THR A 312 8.89 -4.27 -9.47
CA THR A 312 8.18 -3.89 -8.23
C THR A 312 7.77 -2.42 -8.23
N ALA A 313 8.65 -1.52 -8.68
CA ALA A 313 8.31 -0.11 -8.86
C ALA A 313 7.19 0.09 -9.88
N GLY A 314 7.22 -0.67 -11.00
CA GLY A 314 6.23 -0.57 -12.07
C GLY A 314 4.83 -0.93 -11.60
N SER A 315 4.68 -2.04 -10.90
CA SER A 315 3.40 -2.46 -10.32
C SER A 315 2.87 -1.46 -9.29
N THR A 316 3.77 -0.89 -8.47
CA THR A 316 3.37 0.13 -7.51
C THR A 316 2.88 1.41 -8.21
N LEU A 317 3.64 1.89 -9.20
CA LEU A 317 3.31 3.14 -9.88
C LEU A 317 2.05 3.03 -10.73
N ASP A 318 1.86 1.94 -11.47
CA ASP A 318 0.68 1.80 -12.33
C ASP A 318 -0.60 1.70 -11.50
N SER A 319 -0.55 1.01 -10.38
CA SER A 319 -1.62 0.95 -9.39
C SER A 319 -1.88 2.31 -8.74
N THR A 320 -0.82 3.06 -8.40
CA THR A 320 -0.89 4.42 -7.87
C THR A 320 -1.60 5.36 -8.85
N PHE A 321 -1.20 5.36 -10.13
CA PHE A 321 -1.82 6.21 -11.16
C PHE A 321 -3.27 5.82 -11.43
N SER A 322 -3.59 4.52 -11.44
CA SER A 322 -4.97 4.05 -11.64
C SER A 322 -5.89 4.46 -10.49
N SER A 323 -5.45 4.36 -9.23
CA SER A 323 -6.21 4.80 -8.05
C SER A 323 -6.32 6.32 -7.98
N LEU A 324 -5.26 7.05 -8.35
CA LEU A 324 -5.30 8.51 -8.47
C LEU A 324 -6.37 8.97 -9.46
N ALA A 325 -6.41 8.36 -10.64
CA ALA A 325 -7.40 8.70 -11.65
C ALA A 325 -8.82 8.42 -11.16
N LYS A 326 -9.07 7.30 -10.47
CA LYS A 326 -10.37 6.98 -9.88
C LYS A 326 -10.77 8.01 -8.83
N LEU A 327 -9.88 8.32 -7.89
CA LEU A 327 -10.14 9.30 -6.83
C LEU A 327 -10.50 10.67 -7.39
N THR A 328 -9.71 11.18 -8.35
CA THR A 328 -9.84 12.55 -8.88
C THR A 328 -10.94 12.71 -9.91
N ALA A 329 -11.20 11.68 -10.72
CA ALA A 329 -12.17 11.78 -11.83
C ALA A 329 -13.57 11.22 -11.50
N ARG A 330 -13.71 10.38 -10.46
CA ARG A 330 -14.97 9.76 -10.09
C ARG A 330 -15.38 10.03 -8.65
N ASP A 331 -14.51 9.66 -7.70
CA ASP A 331 -14.91 9.59 -6.29
C ASP A 331 -15.15 11.00 -5.73
N LEU A 332 -14.23 11.93 -5.89
CA LEU A 332 -14.37 13.30 -5.41
C LEU A 332 -15.48 14.09 -6.14
N PRO A 333 -15.54 14.11 -7.49
CA PRO A 333 -16.64 14.79 -8.18
C PRO A 333 -18.01 14.23 -7.84
N GLY A 334 -18.15 12.90 -7.68
CA GLY A 334 -19.40 12.25 -7.31
C GLY A 334 -19.97 12.72 -5.98
N ILE A 335 -19.10 12.95 -4.98
CA ILE A 335 -19.51 13.42 -3.65
C ILE A 335 -19.88 14.90 -3.65
N LEU A 336 -19.16 15.68 -4.44
CA LEU A 336 -19.45 17.12 -4.59
C LEU A 336 -20.73 17.39 -5.39
N GLY A 337 -21.44 16.35 -5.84
CA GLY A 337 -22.60 16.49 -6.70
C GLY A 337 -22.27 17.13 -8.04
N HIS A 338 -20.98 17.11 -8.41
CA HIS A 338 -20.49 17.76 -9.61
C HIS A 338 -20.33 16.72 -10.72
N THR A 339 -21.14 16.83 -11.77
CA THR A 339 -20.93 16.06 -12.99
C THR A 339 -19.94 16.80 -13.88
N PRO A 340 -18.69 16.35 -14.01
CA PRO A 340 -17.72 17.03 -14.87
C PRO A 340 -18.23 17.09 -16.31
N LYS A 341 -18.12 18.24 -16.95
CA LYS A 341 -18.45 18.41 -18.39
C LYS A 341 -17.49 17.61 -19.29
N MET A 342 -16.28 17.37 -18.82
CA MET A 342 -15.24 16.58 -19.49
C MET A 342 -15.40 15.10 -19.18
N ASN A 343 -15.05 14.22 -20.12
CA ASN A 343 -15.05 12.78 -19.91
C ASN A 343 -14.16 12.41 -18.71
N PRO A 344 -14.67 11.67 -17.70
CA PRO A 344 -13.91 11.30 -16.52
C PRO A 344 -12.58 10.60 -16.82
N ARG A 345 -12.51 9.80 -17.88
CA ARG A 345 -11.26 9.17 -18.33
C ARG A 345 -10.20 10.19 -18.68
N ILE A 346 -10.57 11.27 -19.39
CA ILE A 346 -9.63 12.34 -19.77
C ILE A 346 -9.14 13.07 -18.52
N ILE A 347 -10.03 13.35 -17.56
CA ILE A 347 -9.66 13.96 -16.27
C ILE A 347 -8.63 13.06 -15.57
N GLY A 348 -8.91 11.76 -15.46
CA GLY A 348 -8.00 10.80 -14.84
C GLY A 348 -6.61 10.78 -15.51
N ILE A 349 -6.56 10.80 -16.85
CA ILE A 349 -5.32 10.85 -17.63
C ILE A 349 -4.53 12.13 -17.32
N ILE A 350 -5.20 13.29 -17.27
CA ILE A 350 -4.54 14.57 -16.94
C ILE A 350 -3.90 14.50 -15.56
N PHE A 351 -4.63 13.98 -14.54
CA PHE A 351 -4.07 13.83 -13.21
C PHE A 351 -2.93 12.83 -13.14
N MET A 352 -2.98 11.71 -13.88
CA MET A 352 -1.84 10.78 -13.99
C MET A 352 -0.58 11.49 -14.53
N ILE A 353 -0.71 12.27 -15.59
CA ILE A 353 0.41 13.00 -16.20
C ILE A 353 0.97 14.06 -15.23
N VAL A 354 0.09 14.87 -14.63
CA VAL A 354 0.50 15.91 -13.66
C VAL A 354 1.22 15.29 -12.47
N PHE A 355 0.67 14.20 -11.90
CA PHE A 355 1.30 13.51 -10.78
C PHE A 355 2.60 12.82 -11.17
N GLY A 356 2.71 12.27 -12.39
CA GLY A 356 3.96 11.71 -12.89
C GLY A 356 5.08 12.76 -12.96
N ILE A 357 4.74 14.00 -13.29
CA ILE A 357 5.71 15.11 -13.34
C ILE A 357 6.02 15.62 -11.91
N VAL A 358 4.99 16.10 -11.21
CA VAL A 358 5.13 16.76 -9.90
C VAL A 358 5.60 15.77 -8.83
N GLY A 359 5.14 14.52 -8.91
CA GLY A 359 5.48 13.45 -7.98
C GLY A 359 6.97 13.08 -7.96
N ASN A 360 7.75 13.43 -8.97
CA ASN A 360 9.20 13.21 -8.99
C ASN A 360 10.02 14.38 -8.42
N LEU A 361 9.42 15.52 -8.08
CA LEU A 361 10.15 16.69 -7.57
C LEU A 361 10.97 16.39 -6.31
N PRO A 362 10.46 15.65 -5.28
CA PRO A 362 11.27 15.34 -4.10
C PRO A 362 12.52 14.52 -4.44
N MET A 363 12.43 13.58 -5.39
CA MET A 363 13.58 12.81 -5.87
C MET A 363 14.64 13.73 -6.49
N ILE A 364 14.23 14.68 -7.31
CA ILE A 364 15.15 15.64 -7.95
C ILE A 364 15.80 16.54 -6.89
N MET A 365 15.06 16.84 -5.80
CA MET A 365 15.56 17.65 -4.67
C MET A 365 16.40 16.84 -3.68
N GLY A 366 16.59 15.54 -3.89
CA GLY A 366 17.43 14.69 -3.04
C GLY A 366 16.78 14.21 -1.74
N ALA A 367 15.44 14.11 -1.70
CA ALA A 367 14.72 13.59 -0.53
C ALA A 367 15.08 12.13 -0.21
N ASP A 368 15.20 11.80 1.09
CA ASP A 368 15.54 10.46 1.57
C ASP A 368 14.33 9.52 1.56
N ILE A 369 14.53 8.31 1.01
CA ILE A 369 13.48 7.30 0.80
C ILE A 369 12.87 6.79 2.12
N ILE A 370 13.67 6.66 3.19
CA ILE A 370 13.18 6.17 4.50
C ILE A 370 12.14 7.14 5.07
N THR A 371 12.39 8.43 4.94
CA THR A 371 11.50 9.49 5.41
C THR A 371 10.08 9.36 4.84
N ALA A 372 9.93 8.99 3.56
CA ALA A 372 8.62 8.80 2.94
C ALA A 372 7.75 7.73 3.61
N THR A 373 8.36 6.67 4.14
CA THR A 373 7.64 5.52 4.70
C THR A 373 7.21 5.75 6.15
N THR A 374 8.13 6.28 6.97
CA THR A 374 7.90 6.48 8.41
C THR A 374 6.90 7.60 8.68
N ILE A 375 6.98 8.70 7.96
CA ILE A 375 6.07 9.84 8.09
C ILE A 375 4.62 9.41 7.83
N SER A 376 4.37 8.75 6.72
CA SER A 376 2.99 8.38 6.34
C SER A 376 2.36 7.44 7.35
N GLY A 377 3.13 6.53 7.97
CA GLY A 377 2.63 5.56 8.95
C GLY A 377 2.11 6.21 10.23
N THR A 378 2.87 7.14 10.80
CA THR A 378 2.51 7.85 12.03
C THR A 378 1.33 8.80 11.80
N MET A 379 1.33 9.56 10.68
CA MET A 379 0.27 10.50 10.34
C MET A 379 -1.14 9.86 10.29
N ILE A 380 -1.22 8.59 9.88
CA ILE A 380 -2.51 7.93 9.64
C ILE A 380 -2.98 7.04 10.78
N MET A 381 -2.30 7.01 11.93
CA MET A 381 -2.67 6.14 13.07
C MET A 381 -4.13 6.33 13.52
N GLY A 382 -4.67 7.54 13.35
CA GLY A 382 -6.07 7.84 13.64
C GLY A 382 -7.09 7.09 12.79
N LEU A 383 -6.70 6.55 11.63
CA LEU A 383 -7.61 5.78 10.78
C LEU A 383 -7.92 4.39 11.37
N GLY A 384 -7.01 3.82 12.15
CA GLY A 384 -7.20 2.51 12.78
C GLY A 384 -8.51 2.41 13.56
N PRO A 385 -8.70 3.21 14.63
CA PRO A 385 -9.93 3.16 15.41
C PRO A 385 -11.18 3.51 14.59
N ILE A 386 -11.09 4.42 13.62
CA ILE A 386 -12.22 4.81 12.75
C ILE A 386 -12.79 3.59 12.00
N PHE A 387 -11.94 2.79 11.35
CA PHE A 387 -12.40 1.66 10.54
C PHE A 387 -12.56 0.36 11.36
N LEU A 388 -11.72 0.12 12.35
CA LEU A 388 -11.78 -1.10 13.16
C LEU A 388 -12.91 -1.07 14.19
N LEU A 389 -13.24 0.10 14.75
CA LEU A 389 -14.26 0.24 15.79
C LEU A 389 -15.60 0.78 15.27
N HIS A 390 -15.74 1.07 13.97
CA HIS A 390 -17.01 1.48 13.40
C HIS A 390 -18.10 0.43 13.70
N GLY A 391 -19.22 0.86 14.28
CA GLY A 391 -20.31 -0.04 14.68
C GLY A 391 -20.05 -0.88 15.94
N VAL A 392 -18.88 -0.75 16.58
CA VAL A 392 -18.60 -1.22 17.95
C VAL A 392 -18.91 -0.10 18.94
N VAL A 393 -18.46 1.10 18.61
CA VAL A 393 -18.79 2.36 19.33
C VAL A 393 -19.53 3.26 18.35
N LYS A 394 -20.42 4.12 18.87
CA LYS A 394 -21.18 5.05 18.02
C LYS A 394 -20.23 5.92 17.20
N PRO A 395 -20.30 5.88 15.85
CA PRO A 395 -19.49 6.74 15.01
C PRO A 395 -19.92 8.20 15.16
N THR A 396 -18.97 9.11 15.35
CA THR A 396 -19.23 10.53 15.47
C THR A 396 -18.30 11.33 14.57
N LYS A 397 -18.78 12.43 14.00
CA LYS A 397 -17.96 13.35 13.21
C LYS A 397 -16.80 13.92 14.02
N VAL A 398 -17.05 14.21 15.30
CA VAL A 398 -16.04 14.73 16.23
C VAL A 398 -14.96 13.68 16.50
N GLY A 399 -15.35 12.44 16.80
CA GLY A 399 -14.40 11.34 17.01
C GLY A 399 -13.52 11.07 15.80
N PHE A 400 -14.08 11.15 14.57
CA PHE A 400 -13.30 11.08 13.34
C PHE A 400 -12.24 12.18 13.30
N GLN A 401 -12.66 13.45 13.43
CA GLN A 401 -11.76 14.59 13.30
C GLN A 401 -10.66 14.57 14.36
N LEU A 402 -11.01 14.30 15.62
CA LEU A 402 -10.02 14.24 16.69
C LEU A 402 -9.00 13.12 16.46
N ALA A 403 -9.45 11.90 16.15
CA ALA A 403 -8.53 10.78 15.90
C ALA A 403 -7.61 11.05 14.69
N PHE A 404 -8.17 11.54 13.58
CA PHE A 404 -7.43 11.86 12.37
C PHE A 404 -6.36 12.94 12.64
N TRP A 405 -6.74 14.08 13.25
CA TRP A 405 -5.82 15.18 13.44
C TRP A 405 -4.77 14.92 14.51
N VAL A 406 -5.07 14.14 15.55
CA VAL A 406 -4.05 13.70 16.53
C VAL A 406 -2.95 12.91 15.83
N GLY A 407 -3.29 11.94 14.99
CA GLY A 407 -2.30 11.18 14.22
C GLY A 407 -1.53 12.07 13.22
N MET A 408 -2.25 12.93 12.49
CA MET A 408 -1.65 13.84 11.52
C MET A 408 -0.64 14.80 12.16
N VAL A 409 -1.01 15.44 13.28
CA VAL A 409 -0.13 16.39 13.99
C VAL A 409 1.09 15.66 14.56
N LEU A 410 0.90 14.50 15.19
CA LEU A 410 2.03 13.70 15.69
C LEU A 410 3.01 13.32 14.57
N GLY A 411 2.51 12.84 13.44
CA GLY A 411 3.38 12.48 12.32
C GLY A 411 4.09 13.68 11.68
N ILE A 412 3.44 14.84 11.62
CA ILE A 412 4.08 16.07 11.15
C ILE A 412 5.20 16.49 12.12
N VAL A 413 4.93 16.50 13.42
CA VAL A 413 5.92 16.88 14.44
C VAL A 413 7.09 15.89 14.44
N ASP A 414 6.83 14.58 14.36
CA ASP A 414 7.83 13.53 14.27
C ASP A 414 8.78 13.72 13.07
N THR A 415 8.23 14.27 11.99
CA THR A 415 9.00 14.56 10.78
C THR A 415 9.84 15.83 10.86
N VAL A 416 9.21 16.92 11.32
CA VAL A 416 9.81 18.27 11.24
C VAL A 416 10.69 18.54 12.46
N ALA A 417 10.33 18.00 13.61
CA ALA A 417 10.99 18.23 14.90
C ALA A 417 10.97 16.97 15.77
N PRO A 418 11.58 15.83 15.36
CA PRO A 418 11.52 14.58 16.11
C PRO A 418 12.03 14.71 17.55
N ALA A 419 13.01 15.59 17.79
CA ALA A 419 13.52 15.89 19.13
C ALA A 419 12.46 16.43 20.09
N ALA A 420 11.39 17.08 19.58
CA ALA A 420 10.28 17.55 20.40
C ALA A 420 9.45 16.40 20.98
N LEU A 421 9.51 15.21 20.40
CA LEU A 421 8.84 14.00 20.84
C LEU A 421 9.77 13.03 21.61
N GLY A 422 11.01 13.40 21.88
CA GLY A 422 11.99 12.56 22.58
C GLY A 422 11.53 12.14 24.00
N PHE A 423 10.60 12.85 24.61
CA PHE A 423 10.00 12.44 25.88
C PHE A 423 9.10 11.19 25.75
N MET A 424 8.72 10.82 24.54
CA MET A 424 7.94 9.60 24.24
C MET A 424 8.83 8.36 24.04
N ASP A 425 10.16 8.50 23.92
CA ASP A 425 11.07 7.43 23.60
C ASP A 425 10.91 6.23 24.54
N ILE A 426 10.89 5.03 23.95
CA ILE A 426 10.80 3.78 24.70
C ILE A 426 12.02 2.91 24.39
N GLY A 427 12.83 2.67 25.43
CA GLY A 427 14.11 1.98 25.31
C GLY A 427 15.24 2.90 24.86
N GLY A 428 16.38 2.32 24.46
CA GLY A 428 17.58 3.05 24.03
C GLY A 428 18.06 2.61 22.66
N GLY A 429 17.22 1.96 21.85
CA GLY A 429 17.56 1.50 20.51
C GLY A 429 17.44 2.58 19.45
N SER A 430 17.86 2.25 18.24
CA SER A 430 17.79 3.15 17.08
C SER A 430 16.35 3.57 16.71
N TYR A 431 15.35 2.78 17.12
CA TYR A 431 13.93 3.03 16.86
C TYR A 431 13.14 3.32 18.14
N ALA A 432 13.82 3.77 19.24
CA ALA A 432 13.17 4.12 20.50
C ALA A 432 12.10 5.22 20.34
N ASN A 433 12.41 6.27 19.57
CA ASN A 433 11.47 7.33 19.22
C ASN A 433 10.30 6.79 18.37
N PHE A 434 10.61 6.02 17.33
CA PHE A 434 9.60 5.40 16.48
C PHE A 434 8.62 4.52 17.27
N LEU A 435 9.13 3.68 18.18
CA LEU A 435 8.28 2.86 19.06
C LEU A 435 7.43 3.73 19.98
N GLY A 436 8.03 4.72 20.63
CA GLY A 436 7.36 5.59 21.59
C GLY A 436 6.25 6.42 20.96
N VAL A 437 6.55 7.11 19.86
CA VAL A 437 5.58 7.94 19.13
C VAL A 437 4.42 7.09 18.60
N ASN A 438 4.69 5.89 18.07
CA ASN A 438 3.64 5.01 17.58
C ASN A 438 2.78 4.41 18.70
N LEU A 439 3.36 4.06 19.85
CA LEU A 439 2.60 3.51 20.98
C LEU A 439 1.70 4.58 21.61
N TRP A 440 2.28 5.72 22.04
CA TRP A 440 1.53 6.79 22.67
C TRP A 440 0.58 7.49 21.71
N GLY A 441 0.98 7.62 20.44
CA GLY A 441 0.14 8.13 19.37
C GLY A 441 -1.06 7.23 19.09
N ALA A 442 -0.87 5.91 19.05
CA ALA A 442 -1.97 4.96 18.94
C ALA A 442 -2.95 5.11 20.13
N VAL A 443 -2.45 5.12 21.37
CA VAL A 443 -3.29 5.33 22.57
C VAL A 443 -4.08 6.63 22.45
N ALA A 444 -3.44 7.74 22.07
CA ALA A 444 -4.09 9.02 21.91
C ALA A 444 -5.15 9.03 20.80
N CYS A 445 -4.86 8.47 19.64
CA CYS A 445 -5.81 8.37 18.53
C CYS A 445 -7.02 7.49 18.87
N TRP A 446 -6.79 6.35 19.55
CA TRP A 446 -7.87 5.47 19.97
C TRP A 446 -8.75 6.14 21.03
N ALA A 447 -8.16 6.82 22.02
CA ALA A 447 -8.91 7.60 23.01
C ALA A 447 -9.72 8.74 22.35
N ALA A 448 -9.11 9.46 21.41
CA ALA A 448 -9.76 10.54 20.67
C ALA A 448 -10.98 10.09 19.86
N TYR A 449 -10.98 8.84 19.37
CA TYR A 449 -12.14 8.24 18.70
C TYR A 449 -13.16 7.69 19.69
N LEU A 450 -12.70 6.96 20.71
CA LEU A 450 -13.55 6.23 21.66
C LEU A 450 -14.35 7.18 22.58
N ILE A 451 -13.70 8.21 23.13
CA ILE A 451 -14.35 9.07 24.12
C ILE A 451 -15.60 9.76 23.56
N PRO A 452 -15.57 10.48 22.42
CA PRO A 452 -16.77 11.08 21.84
C PRO A 452 -17.84 10.04 21.47
N GLY A 453 -17.42 8.87 20.98
CA GLY A 453 -18.32 7.79 20.62
C GLY A 453 -19.07 7.21 21.83
N LEU A 454 -18.35 6.92 22.92
CA LEU A 454 -18.94 6.41 24.16
C LEU A 454 -19.87 7.42 24.82
N VAL A 455 -19.51 8.71 24.84
CA VAL A 455 -20.36 9.79 25.35
C VAL A 455 -21.67 9.88 24.55
N ALA A 456 -21.58 9.87 23.21
CA ALA A 456 -22.75 9.91 22.35
C ALA A 456 -23.61 8.65 22.49
N GLN A 457 -23.00 7.49 22.64
CA GLN A 457 -23.71 6.21 22.88
C GLN A 457 -24.43 6.21 24.24
N ALA A 458 -23.80 6.75 25.29
CA ALA A 458 -24.41 6.87 26.59
C ALA A 458 -25.61 7.84 26.59
N ALA A 459 -25.53 8.93 25.83
CA ALA A 459 -26.63 9.88 25.65
C ALA A 459 -27.84 9.22 24.94
N GLU A 460 -27.62 8.45 23.85
CA GLU A 460 -28.70 7.70 23.19
C GLU A 460 -29.36 6.70 24.13
N LYS A 461 -28.56 5.95 24.88
CA LYS A 461 -29.09 4.97 25.84
C LYS A 461 -29.99 5.64 26.90
N ARG A 462 -29.58 6.82 27.40
CA ARG A 462 -30.38 7.60 28.36
C ARG A 462 -31.68 8.13 27.74
N ALA A 463 -31.65 8.45 26.46
CA ALA A 463 -32.81 8.91 25.69
C ALA A 463 -33.72 7.77 25.19
N GLY A 464 -33.40 6.51 25.46
CA GLY A 464 -34.17 5.35 24.99
C GLY A 464 -34.10 5.13 23.48
N ILE A 465 -33.09 5.70 22.78
CA ILE A 465 -32.94 5.60 21.34
C ILE A 465 -32.23 4.28 21.01
N GLU A 466 -32.85 3.46 20.15
CA GLU A 466 -32.23 2.25 19.66
C GLU A 466 -31.06 2.56 18.71
N PRO A 467 -29.91 1.86 18.86
CA PRO A 467 -28.71 2.14 18.07
C PRO A 467 -28.83 1.61 16.62
N THR A 468 -29.13 2.48 15.67
CA THR A 468 -29.18 2.18 14.23
C THR A 468 -27.78 2.05 13.60
N TRP A 469 -26.76 2.65 14.23
CA TRP A 469 -25.36 2.69 13.76
C TRP A 469 -24.59 1.36 13.90
N LYS A 470 -25.19 0.33 14.50
CA LYS A 470 -24.55 -0.98 14.66
C LYS A 470 -24.48 -1.79 13.36
N GLY A 471 -25.22 -1.37 12.32
CA GLY A 471 -25.35 -2.08 11.05
C GLY A 471 -26.16 -3.38 11.20
N LEU A 472 -26.14 -4.23 10.18
CA LEU A 472 -26.91 -5.46 10.14
C LEU A 472 -26.59 -6.41 11.29
N SER A 473 -27.62 -7.07 11.84
CA SER A 473 -27.49 -8.08 12.89
C SER A 473 -26.91 -9.39 12.34
N ARG A 474 -26.54 -10.32 13.24
CA ARG A 474 -26.11 -11.66 12.84
C ARG A 474 -27.22 -12.44 12.12
N GLU A 475 -28.47 -12.23 12.53
CA GLU A 475 -29.64 -12.87 11.93
C GLU A 475 -29.88 -12.34 10.51
N ASP A 476 -29.77 -11.02 10.30
CA ASP A 476 -29.90 -10.42 8.96
C ASP A 476 -28.80 -10.95 8.03
N LEU A 477 -27.58 -11.04 8.51
CA LEU A 477 -26.44 -11.59 7.74
C LEU A 477 -26.66 -13.07 7.40
N ALA A 478 -27.20 -13.87 8.33
CA ALA A 478 -27.50 -15.28 8.08
C ALA A 478 -28.64 -15.45 7.05
N ARG A 479 -29.67 -14.59 7.09
CA ARG A 479 -30.74 -14.54 6.08
C ARG A 479 -30.17 -14.21 4.69
N LEU A 480 -29.33 -13.18 4.58
CA LEU A 480 -28.69 -12.82 3.32
C LEU A 480 -27.82 -13.96 2.76
N ASP A 481 -27.07 -14.68 3.62
CA ASP A 481 -26.29 -15.84 3.18
C ASP A 481 -27.18 -17.01 2.71
N ALA A 482 -28.30 -17.23 3.37
CA ALA A 482 -29.28 -18.28 2.98
C ALA A 482 -29.95 -17.94 1.63
N ASP A 483 -30.30 -16.68 1.43
CA ASP A 483 -30.91 -16.21 0.18
C ASP A 483 -29.93 -16.27 -0.99
N ALA A 484 -28.67 -15.86 -0.77
CA ALA A 484 -27.60 -15.98 -1.77
C ALA A 484 -27.39 -17.45 -2.19
N LYS A 485 -27.34 -18.38 -1.24
CA LYS A 485 -27.22 -19.82 -1.54
C LYS A 485 -28.43 -20.37 -2.31
N ARG A 486 -29.64 -19.94 -1.98
CA ARG A 486 -30.85 -20.35 -2.71
C ARG A 486 -30.82 -19.89 -4.16
N ARG A 487 -30.40 -18.63 -4.41
CA ARG A 487 -30.31 -18.08 -5.77
C ARG A 487 -29.22 -18.80 -6.59
N GLU A 488 -28.07 -19.09 -5.98
CA GLU A 488 -26.99 -19.86 -6.60
C GLU A 488 -27.47 -21.28 -6.99
N GLN A 489 -28.24 -21.95 -6.11
CA GLN A 489 -28.84 -23.27 -6.39
C GLN A 489 -29.91 -23.22 -7.47
N GLN A 490 -30.56 -22.07 -7.67
CA GLN A 490 -31.57 -21.86 -8.70
C GLN A 490 -31.01 -21.42 -10.05
N GLY A 491 -29.65 -21.26 -10.15
CA GLY A 491 -29.00 -20.81 -11.38
C GLY A 491 -29.28 -19.35 -11.73
N LEU A 492 -29.78 -18.57 -10.76
CA LEU A 492 -30.00 -17.14 -10.89
C LEU A 492 -28.68 -16.41 -10.55
N ASP A 493 -27.87 -16.13 -11.57
CA ASP A 493 -26.70 -15.26 -11.42
C ASP A 493 -27.14 -13.86 -10.96
N LEU A 494 -26.59 -13.45 -9.83
CA LEU A 494 -26.84 -12.12 -9.28
C LEU A 494 -26.08 -11.08 -10.07
N ASP A 495 -26.79 -10.23 -10.80
CA ASP A 495 -26.24 -8.97 -11.27
C ASP A 495 -26.00 -8.05 -10.04
N PRO A 496 -24.82 -7.45 -9.88
CA PRO A 496 -24.51 -6.56 -8.74
C PRO A 496 -25.48 -5.36 -8.60
N GLU A 497 -26.20 -5.00 -9.66
CA GLU A 497 -27.21 -3.93 -9.65
C GLU A 497 -28.51 -4.34 -8.95
N ASP A 498 -28.86 -5.63 -8.91
CA ASP A 498 -30.06 -6.11 -8.22
C ASP A 498 -29.96 -6.05 -6.68
N LEU A 499 -28.74 -6.00 -6.14
CA LEU A 499 -28.51 -5.83 -4.70
C LEU A 499 -28.76 -4.40 -4.20
N ALA A 500 -28.76 -3.42 -5.08
CA ALA A 500 -29.02 -2.02 -4.74
C ALA A 500 -30.54 -1.70 -4.70
N THR A 501 -31.38 -2.50 -5.36
CA THR A 501 -32.81 -2.22 -5.52
C THR A 501 -33.72 -2.94 -4.53
N THR A 502 -33.21 -3.91 -3.77
CA THR A 502 -34.00 -4.66 -2.76
C THR A 502 -33.94 -4.10 -1.34
N GLY A 503 -33.47 -2.86 -1.21
CA GLY A 503 -33.41 -2.14 0.06
C GLY A 503 -34.46 -1.03 0.15
N ALA A 504 -35.77 -1.37 0.11
CA ALA A 504 -36.84 -0.51 0.59
C ALA A 504 -37.17 -0.90 2.04
#